data_4a7b721bdce2b2c83eca8564c1dfddcf
#
_entry.id   4a7b721bdce2b2c83eca8564c1dfddcf
#
_cell.length_a   1.000
_cell.length_b   1.000
_cell.length_c   1.000
_cell.angle_alpha   90.00
_cell.angle_beta   90.00
_cell.angle_gamma   90.00
#
_symmetry.space_group_name_H-M   'P 1'
#
loop_
_entity.id
_entity.type
_entity.pdbx_description
1 polymer ?
#
loop_
_entity_poly.entity_id
_entity_poly.type
_entity_poly.pdbx_seq_one_letter_code
_entity_poly.pdbx_strand_id
1 'polypeptide(L)'
;FPEGDMPEGLVEWIQDVKKDISNSKMSDDACQSHIRYLWNLYDNKDDSNVLQSRSTGDEMSAYAARITELRALYPGYHFYPLSQCSADVFSYGGDEILANFKNLASQYKSPEQYTIVAVKDNTKRNCVGPLLSTKWHQNSPFNAKCPNQSKAGCVAIAMAQIMKFHEHPKTYNWNNMPDETATNDTQQLIYDIGDAVDMDYGTDMSGSNIDKAKNAFINQFQYNAVIKDFNYKETANELLIHNRPVYMRGSDKQFLFWDWDGHAWACDGANSIDYETFYFIEYRDGGPGYYRYSSSDKPSCDEPGTCGYSMLSFHMNWGWVNGSYNGWYGFNNVNVGGSNYEHNRKNLYINPK
;
A
#
# COMPACT_ATOMS: atom_id res chain seq x y z
N PHE A 1 8.26 -25.52 1.28
CA PHE A 1 7.45 -26.32 2.21
C PHE A 1 6.71 -27.39 1.38
N PRO A 2 6.66 -28.68 1.80
CA PRO A 2 5.76 -29.65 1.19
C PRO A 2 4.32 -29.17 1.31
N GLU A 3 3.46 -29.49 0.34
CA GLU A 3 2.02 -29.21 0.45
C GLU A 3 1.50 -29.83 1.75
N GLY A 4 1.13 -29.01 2.73
CA GLY A 4 0.64 -29.41 4.03
C GLY A 4 1.29 -28.71 5.23
N ASP A 5 2.49 -28.11 5.06
CA ASP A 5 3.25 -27.49 6.16
C ASP A 5 3.35 -25.94 6.06
N MET A 6 2.55 -25.31 5.21
CA MET A 6 2.49 -23.84 5.19
C MET A 6 1.78 -23.31 6.43
N PRO A 7 2.37 -22.36 7.17
CA PRO A 7 1.67 -21.68 8.26
C PRO A 7 0.34 -21.09 7.77
N GLU A 8 -0.72 -21.25 8.55
CA GLU A 8 -2.07 -20.84 8.17
C GLU A 8 -2.15 -19.38 7.75
N GLY A 9 -1.41 -18.47 8.40
CA GLY A 9 -1.29 -17.06 8.03
C GLY A 9 -0.59 -16.80 6.70
N LEU A 10 0.25 -17.71 6.20
CA LEU A 10 0.87 -17.59 4.88
C LEU A 10 -0.09 -18.03 3.77
N VAL A 11 -0.93 -19.01 4.04
CA VAL A 11 -2.00 -19.46 3.12
C VAL A 11 -3.05 -18.38 2.96
N GLU A 12 -3.50 -17.76 4.06
CA GLU A 12 -4.42 -16.62 4.05
C GLU A 12 -3.80 -15.44 3.28
N TRP A 13 -2.55 -15.11 3.55
CA TRP A 13 -1.85 -14.03 2.85
C TRP A 13 -1.75 -14.27 1.34
N ILE A 14 -1.42 -15.50 0.90
CA ILE A 14 -1.39 -15.88 -0.53
C ILE A 14 -2.78 -15.78 -1.16
N GLN A 15 -3.84 -16.14 -0.42
CA GLN A 15 -5.21 -16.03 -0.91
C GLN A 15 -5.65 -14.57 -1.01
N ASP A 16 -5.29 -13.73 -0.04
CA ASP A 16 -5.57 -12.30 -0.06
C ASP A 16 -4.81 -11.59 -1.19
N VAL A 17 -3.53 -11.90 -1.38
CA VAL A 17 -2.74 -11.39 -2.51
C VAL A 17 -3.35 -11.83 -3.85
N LYS A 18 -3.79 -13.08 -3.98
CA LYS A 18 -4.48 -13.55 -5.21
C LYS A 18 -5.80 -12.84 -5.45
N LYS A 19 -6.55 -12.55 -4.39
CA LYS A 19 -7.82 -11.83 -4.44
C LYS A 19 -7.59 -10.36 -4.82
N ASP A 20 -6.58 -9.73 -4.24
CA ASP A 20 -6.21 -8.34 -4.56
C ASP A 20 -5.69 -8.19 -5.99
N ILE A 21 -4.92 -9.16 -6.48
CA ILE A 21 -4.48 -9.24 -7.88
C ILE A 21 -5.67 -9.39 -8.82
N SER A 22 -6.66 -10.21 -8.47
CA SER A 22 -7.86 -10.39 -9.30
C SER A 22 -8.77 -9.16 -9.34
N ASN A 23 -8.71 -8.33 -8.30
CA ASN A 23 -9.50 -7.10 -8.17
C ASN A 23 -8.77 -5.83 -8.65
N SER A 24 -7.44 -5.89 -8.77
CA SER A 24 -6.66 -4.76 -9.27
C SER A 24 -6.57 -4.81 -10.79
N LYS A 25 -7.02 -3.76 -11.47
CA LYS A 25 -6.73 -3.52 -12.90
C LYS A 25 -5.29 -3.03 -13.11
N MET A 26 -4.31 -3.57 -12.39
CA MET A 26 -2.92 -3.35 -12.72
C MET A 26 -2.61 -4.06 -14.04
N SER A 27 -1.86 -3.42 -14.93
CA SER A 27 -1.46 -4.06 -16.18
C SER A 27 -0.80 -5.41 -15.87
N ASP A 28 -1.24 -6.46 -16.53
CA ASP A 28 -0.82 -7.85 -16.31
C ASP A 28 0.71 -8.04 -16.27
N ASP A 29 1.47 -7.23 -17.00
CA ASP A 29 2.92 -7.36 -17.13
C ASP A 29 3.71 -7.02 -15.85
N ALA A 30 3.37 -5.92 -15.17
CA ALA A 30 4.11 -5.51 -13.97
C ALA A 30 3.84 -6.46 -12.77
N CYS A 31 2.60 -6.95 -12.66
CA CYS A 31 2.21 -7.88 -11.61
C CYS A 31 2.79 -9.27 -11.84
N GLN A 32 2.81 -9.76 -13.07
CA GLN A 32 3.37 -11.07 -13.41
C GLN A 32 4.90 -11.12 -13.27
N SER A 33 5.59 -10.03 -13.60
CA SER A 33 7.04 -9.92 -13.41
C SER A 33 7.41 -9.99 -11.93
N HIS A 34 6.65 -9.30 -11.08
CA HIS A 34 6.88 -9.28 -9.64
C HIS A 34 6.56 -10.63 -8.96
N ILE A 35 5.46 -11.27 -9.34
CA ILE A 35 5.11 -12.61 -8.84
C ILE A 35 6.15 -13.65 -9.30
N ARG A 36 6.61 -13.59 -10.54
CA ARG A 36 7.66 -14.46 -11.06
C ARG A 36 8.97 -14.27 -10.31
N TYR A 37 9.32 -13.03 -9.99
CA TYR A 37 10.47 -12.69 -9.13
C TYR A 37 10.35 -13.31 -7.73
N LEU A 38 9.21 -13.17 -7.05
CA LEU A 38 8.97 -13.76 -5.73
C LEU A 38 9.04 -15.30 -5.77
N TRP A 39 8.53 -15.94 -6.82
CA TRP A 39 8.65 -17.37 -7.01
C TRP A 39 10.10 -17.81 -7.26
N ASN A 40 10.85 -17.07 -8.05
CA ASN A 40 12.27 -17.34 -8.30
C ASN A 40 13.12 -17.22 -7.01
N LEU A 41 12.81 -16.25 -6.15
CA LEU A 41 13.44 -16.15 -4.81
C LEU A 41 13.11 -17.35 -3.92
N TYR A 42 11.92 -17.92 -4.09
CA TYR A 42 11.47 -19.08 -3.30
C TYR A 42 12.04 -20.39 -3.82
N ASP A 43 12.13 -20.57 -5.13
CA ASP A 43 12.61 -21.81 -5.77
C ASP A 43 14.15 -21.93 -5.79
N ASN A 44 14.89 -20.82 -5.74
CA ASN A 44 16.36 -20.82 -5.79
C ASN A 44 16.99 -21.10 -4.40
N LYS A 45 16.64 -22.23 -3.79
CA LYS A 45 17.30 -22.72 -2.56
C LYS A 45 18.69 -23.32 -2.79
N ASP A 46 19.20 -23.38 -4.00
CA ASP A 46 20.50 -23.95 -4.32
C ASP A 46 21.26 -23.13 -5.37
N ASP A 47 21.87 -22.02 -4.91
CA ASP A 47 22.82 -21.21 -5.71
C ASP A 47 24.11 -21.95 -6.11
N SER A 48 24.25 -23.24 -5.73
CA SER A 48 25.46 -24.01 -6.02
C SER A 48 25.58 -24.56 -7.45
N ASN A 49 24.50 -24.49 -8.25
CA ASN A 49 24.49 -25.13 -9.58
C ASN A 49 24.57 -24.19 -10.81
N VAL A 50 24.60 -22.86 -10.61
CA VAL A 50 24.62 -21.90 -11.74
C VAL A 50 26.02 -21.67 -12.34
N LEU A 51 27.08 -22.15 -11.70
CA LEU A 51 28.46 -21.89 -12.10
C LEU A 51 29.09 -22.89 -13.07
N GLN A 52 28.32 -23.82 -13.67
CA GLN A 52 28.87 -24.79 -14.60
C GLN A 52 28.52 -24.52 -16.06
N SER A 53 29.13 -23.51 -16.71
CA SER A 53 29.36 -23.57 -18.16
C SER A 53 30.49 -22.67 -18.65
N ARG A 54 31.61 -23.29 -18.98
CA ARG A 54 32.62 -22.94 -19.97
C ARG A 54 33.39 -21.64 -19.84
N SER A 55 34.48 -21.66 -19.07
CA SER A 55 35.67 -20.83 -19.31
C SER A 55 36.94 -21.56 -18.85
N THR A 56 38.08 -21.11 -19.29
CA THR A 56 39.39 -21.69 -18.98
C THR A 56 39.65 -21.70 -17.47
N GLY A 57 40.08 -22.80 -16.91
CA GLY A 57 40.05 -23.13 -15.48
C GLY A 57 40.62 -22.12 -14.49
N ASP A 58 41.62 -21.31 -14.88
CA ASP A 58 42.27 -20.36 -13.96
C ASP A 58 41.47 -19.04 -13.77
N GLU A 59 40.79 -18.58 -14.78
CA GLU A 59 40.00 -17.34 -14.72
C GLU A 59 38.68 -17.52 -13.96
N MET A 60 38.05 -18.68 -14.09
CA MET A 60 36.86 -19.05 -13.32
C MET A 60 37.17 -19.19 -11.84
N SER A 61 38.34 -19.67 -11.51
CA SER A 61 38.80 -19.82 -10.12
C SER A 61 38.93 -18.44 -9.43
N ALA A 62 39.55 -17.47 -10.10
CA ALA A 62 39.70 -16.10 -9.58
C ALA A 62 38.37 -15.39 -9.41
N TYR A 63 37.45 -15.55 -10.35
CA TYR A 63 36.10 -14.99 -10.28
C TYR A 63 35.27 -15.59 -9.13
N ALA A 64 35.28 -16.93 -9.00
CA ALA A 64 34.59 -17.62 -7.93
C ALA A 64 35.15 -17.27 -6.54
N ALA A 65 36.48 -17.10 -6.43
CA ALA A 65 37.13 -16.64 -5.21
C ALA A 65 36.68 -15.22 -4.85
N ARG A 66 36.57 -14.31 -5.84
CA ARG A 66 36.13 -12.94 -5.60
C ARG A 66 34.68 -12.87 -5.18
N ILE A 67 33.78 -13.63 -5.79
CA ILE A 67 32.38 -13.72 -5.35
C ILE A 67 32.30 -14.26 -3.91
N THR A 68 33.10 -15.26 -3.56
CA THR A 68 33.11 -15.79 -2.20
C THR A 68 33.56 -14.72 -1.18
N GLU A 69 34.58 -13.95 -1.52
CA GLU A 69 35.05 -12.84 -0.71
C GLU A 69 33.95 -11.76 -0.56
N LEU A 70 33.31 -11.36 -1.66
CA LEU A 70 32.25 -10.36 -1.65
C LEU A 70 31.02 -10.81 -0.83
N ARG A 71 30.65 -12.08 -0.90
CA ARG A 71 29.57 -12.65 -0.06
C ARG A 71 29.89 -12.56 1.43
N ALA A 72 31.16 -12.72 1.80
CA ALA A 72 31.59 -12.56 3.19
C ALA A 72 31.60 -11.11 3.64
N LEU A 73 32.00 -10.19 2.76
CA LEU A 73 32.05 -8.74 3.05
C LEU A 73 30.67 -8.08 3.07
N TYR A 74 29.75 -8.55 2.23
CA TYR A 74 28.41 -7.97 2.05
C TYR A 74 27.33 -9.03 2.24
N PRO A 75 27.02 -9.44 3.47
CA PRO A 75 26.00 -10.43 3.75
C PRO A 75 24.62 -9.94 3.29
N GLY A 76 23.86 -10.82 2.64
CA GLY A 76 22.53 -10.50 2.11
C GLY A 76 22.53 -9.89 0.71
N TYR A 77 23.70 -9.75 0.06
CA TYR A 77 23.78 -9.45 -1.36
C TYR A 77 23.87 -10.72 -2.19
N HIS A 78 23.20 -10.69 -3.34
CA HIS A 78 23.33 -11.69 -4.40
C HIS A 78 24.28 -11.16 -5.47
N PHE A 79 25.19 -12.01 -5.91
CA PHE A 79 26.26 -11.64 -6.83
C PHE A 79 26.15 -12.43 -8.13
N TYR A 80 26.15 -11.71 -9.25
CA TYR A 80 25.96 -12.25 -10.58
C TYR A 80 27.05 -11.77 -11.55
N PRO A 81 27.58 -12.62 -12.47
CA PRO A 81 28.25 -12.10 -13.66
C PRO A 81 27.28 -11.25 -14.46
N LEU A 82 27.71 -10.09 -14.97
CA LEU A 82 26.86 -9.24 -15.80
C LEU A 82 26.34 -10.00 -17.02
N SER A 83 27.16 -10.90 -17.60
CA SER A 83 26.77 -11.78 -18.72
C SER A 83 25.65 -12.76 -18.42
N GLN A 84 25.37 -13.02 -17.14
CA GLN A 84 24.31 -13.93 -16.67
C GLN A 84 23.20 -13.17 -15.93
N CYS A 85 23.35 -11.84 -15.80
CA CYS A 85 22.36 -11.03 -15.14
C CYS A 85 21.22 -10.72 -16.12
N SER A 86 19.99 -11.05 -15.74
CA SER A 86 18.77 -10.70 -16.45
C SER A 86 18.10 -9.48 -15.78
N ALA A 87 17.21 -8.82 -16.51
CA ALA A 87 16.44 -7.69 -15.97
C ALA A 87 15.59 -8.09 -14.76
N ASP A 88 15.19 -9.36 -14.68
CA ASP A 88 14.33 -9.91 -13.61
C ASP A 88 15.05 -9.98 -12.24
N VAL A 89 16.37 -9.83 -12.22
CA VAL A 89 17.16 -9.78 -10.98
C VAL A 89 16.89 -8.49 -10.20
N PHE A 90 16.38 -7.47 -10.89
CA PHE A 90 16.10 -6.16 -10.30
C PHE A 90 14.60 -6.01 -10.04
N SER A 91 14.23 -5.57 -8.86
CA SER A 91 12.84 -5.39 -8.47
C SER A 91 12.10 -4.32 -9.27
N TYR A 92 12.83 -3.37 -9.89
CA TYR A 92 12.27 -2.29 -10.68
C TYR A 92 13.27 -1.77 -11.71
N GLY A 93 12.79 -1.41 -12.90
CA GLY A 93 13.61 -0.77 -13.95
C GLY A 93 14.76 -1.64 -14.49
N GLY A 94 14.63 -2.97 -14.39
CA GLY A 94 15.72 -3.93 -14.66
C GLY A 94 16.35 -3.80 -16.03
N ASP A 95 15.59 -3.53 -17.08
CA ASP A 95 16.13 -3.36 -18.44
C ASP A 95 17.04 -2.12 -18.54
N GLU A 96 16.63 -1.01 -17.93
CA GLU A 96 17.42 0.23 -17.92
C GLU A 96 18.68 0.07 -17.06
N ILE A 97 18.56 -0.54 -15.89
CA ILE A 97 19.67 -0.82 -14.98
C ILE A 97 20.70 -1.72 -15.67
N LEU A 98 20.23 -2.80 -16.28
CA LEU A 98 21.11 -3.74 -16.98
C LEU A 98 21.82 -3.07 -18.16
N ALA A 99 21.10 -2.24 -18.93
CA ALA A 99 21.70 -1.46 -20.02
C ALA A 99 22.79 -0.49 -19.51
N ASN A 100 22.53 0.17 -18.38
CA ASN A 100 23.50 1.05 -17.75
C ASN A 100 24.78 0.29 -17.29
N PHE A 101 24.62 -0.89 -16.68
CA PHE A 101 25.77 -1.71 -16.28
C PHE A 101 26.56 -2.23 -17.49
N LYS A 102 25.91 -2.64 -18.56
CA LYS A 102 26.58 -3.03 -19.81
C LYS A 102 27.35 -1.88 -20.42
N ASN A 103 26.79 -0.69 -20.39
CA ASN A 103 27.45 0.52 -20.86
C ASN A 103 28.69 0.84 -20.01
N LEU A 104 28.58 0.79 -18.67
CA LEU A 104 29.71 0.98 -17.76
C LEU A 104 30.81 -0.05 -18.01
N ALA A 105 30.48 -1.32 -18.09
CA ALA A 105 31.44 -2.39 -18.38
C ALA A 105 32.19 -2.12 -19.70
N SER A 106 31.47 -1.68 -20.74
CA SER A 106 32.04 -1.29 -22.04
C SER A 106 32.99 -0.10 -21.95
N GLN A 107 32.65 0.93 -21.16
CA GLN A 107 33.53 2.10 -20.95
C GLN A 107 34.85 1.72 -20.30
N TYR A 108 34.85 0.80 -19.39
CA TYR A 108 36.04 0.29 -18.71
C TYR A 108 36.70 -0.88 -19.44
N LYS A 109 36.23 -1.22 -20.63
CA LYS A 109 36.73 -2.37 -21.43
C LYS A 109 36.73 -3.68 -20.65
N SER A 110 35.80 -3.80 -19.71
CA SER A 110 35.65 -4.99 -18.88
C SER A 110 34.76 -6.02 -19.60
N PRO A 111 35.22 -7.26 -19.74
CA PRO A 111 34.36 -8.31 -20.25
C PRO A 111 33.17 -8.54 -19.31
N GLU A 112 31.97 -8.69 -19.86
CA GLU A 112 30.73 -8.90 -19.06
C GLU A 112 30.84 -10.12 -18.15
N GLN A 113 31.55 -11.16 -18.56
CA GLN A 113 31.77 -12.36 -17.74
C GLN A 113 32.60 -12.14 -16.47
N TYR A 114 33.37 -11.05 -16.42
CA TYR A 114 34.18 -10.67 -15.25
C TYR A 114 33.68 -9.40 -14.56
N THR A 115 32.58 -8.86 -15.01
CA THR A 115 31.90 -7.77 -14.33
C THR A 115 30.87 -8.35 -13.39
N ILE A 116 30.95 -7.99 -12.12
CA ILE A 116 30.09 -8.52 -11.07
C ILE A 116 29.02 -7.49 -10.75
N VAL A 117 27.77 -7.90 -10.81
CA VAL A 117 26.63 -7.15 -10.34
C VAL A 117 26.19 -7.70 -8.99
N ALA A 118 26.04 -6.84 -8.00
CA ALA A 118 25.54 -7.20 -6.70
C ALA A 118 24.16 -6.57 -6.50
N VAL A 119 23.23 -7.36 -6.04
CA VAL A 119 21.85 -6.94 -5.76
C VAL A 119 21.48 -7.36 -4.34
N LYS A 120 20.87 -6.45 -3.60
CA LYS A 120 20.26 -6.74 -2.31
C LYS A 120 18.87 -6.13 -2.27
N ASP A 121 17.88 -6.95 -2.00
CA ASP A 121 16.55 -6.49 -1.70
C ASP A 121 16.34 -6.41 -0.20
N ASN A 122 15.86 -5.27 0.24
CA ASN A 122 15.44 -5.06 1.60
C ASN A 122 13.95 -4.77 1.61
N THR A 123 13.18 -5.62 2.28
CA THR A 123 11.72 -5.48 2.38
C THR A 123 11.36 -5.00 3.78
N LYS A 124 10.72 -3.84 3.84
CA LYS A 124 10.16 -3.30 5.07
C LYS A 124 8.64 -3.26 4.98
N ARG A 125 7.98 -3.88 5.95
CA ARG A 125 6.53 -3.86 6.08
C ARG A 125 6.12 -2.92 7.20
N ASN A 126 5.14 -2.07 6.92
CA ASN A 126 4.45 -1.26 7.91
C ASN A 126 2.95 -1.51 7.74
N CYS A 127 2.29 -1.92 8.80
CA CYS A 127 0.86 -2.23 8.75
C CYS A 127 0.16 -1.67 9.98
N VAL A 128 -0.97 -1.04 9.78
CA VAL A 128 -1.88 -0.60 10.83
C VAL A 128 -3.32 -0.83 10.40
N GLY A 129 -4.17 -1.19 11.34
CA GLY A 129 -5.60 -1.38 11.11
C GLY A 129 -5.98 -2.81 10.67
N PRO A 130 -7.29 -3.03 10.40
CA PRO A 130 -8.34 -2.01 10.49
C PRO A 130 -8.49 -1.43 11.90
N LEU A 131 -8.60 -0.08 11.98
CA LEU A 131 -8.77 0.64 13.25
C LEU A 131 -10.23 0.66 13.73
N LEU A 132 -11.17 0.59 12.81
CA LEU A 132 -12.60 0.59 13.07
C LEU A 132 -13.12 -0.84 13.16
N SER A 133 -13.74 -1.18 14.28
CA SER A 133 -14.48 -2.44 14.47
C SER A 133 -15.93 -2.32 14.00
N THR A 134 -16.42 -1.09 13.84
CA THR A 134 -17.83 -0.80 13.54
C THR A 134 -18.25 -1.22 12.14
N LYS A 135 -19.48 -1.80 12.03
CA LYS A 135 -20.16 -2.13 10.77
C LYS A 135 -21.45 -1.32 10.59
N TRP A 136 -21.42 -0.08 11.06
CA TRP A 136 -22.59 0.79 11.00
C TRP A 136 -22.92 1.17 9.57
N HIS A 137 -24.21 1.33 9.30
CA HIS A 137 -24.72 1.58 7.95
C HIS A 137 -25.95 2.49 7.94
N GLN A 138 -26.34 2.96 6.75
CA GLN A 138 -27.35 3.99 6.57
C GLN A 138 -28.80 3.54 6.80
N ASN A 139 -29.04 2.23 6.89
CA ASN A 139 -30.38 1.64 6.97
C ASN A 139 -30.78 1.33 8.43
N SER A 140 -32.04 0.86 8.59
CA SER A 140 -32.50 0.31 9.88
C SER A 140 -31.56 -0.79 10.40
N PRO A 141 -31.23 -0.79 11.71
CA PRO A 141 -31.81 0.06 12.76
C PRO A 141 -31.08 1.40 13.00
N PHE A 142 -30.01 1.71 12.27
CA PHE A 142 -29.17 2.88 12.52
C PHE A 142 -29.87 4.21 12.21
N ASN A 143 -30.80 4.23 11.27
CA ASN A 143 -31.55 5.41 10.85
C ASN A 143 -32.87 5.62 11.62
N ALA A 144 -33.09 4.93 12.73
CA ALA A 144 -34.41 4.95 13.39
C ALA A 144 -34.84 6.34 13.89
N LYS A 145 -33.90 7.23 14.15
CA LYS A 145 -34.20 8.64 14.55
C LYS A 145 -34.17 9.63 13.38
N CYS A 146 -33.78 9.20 12.18
CA CYS A 146 -33.79 10.07 11.01
C CYS A 146 -35.23 10.44 10.61
N PRO A 147 -35.50 11.68 10.12
CA PRO A 147 -36.81 12.11 9.71
C PRO A 147 -37.44 11.12 8.72
N ASN A 148 -38.71 10.74 8.97
CA ASN A 148 -39.49 9.79 8.14
C ASN A 148 -38.74 8.45 7.90
N GLN A 149 -37.85 8.03 8.81
CA GLN A 149 -37.02 6.85 8.63
C GLN A 149 -36.16 6.87 7.35
N SER A 150 -35.82 8.05 6.87
CA SER A 150 -34.94 8.26 5.73
C SER A 150 -33.59 7.59 5.95
N LYS A 151 -32.82 7.38 4.88
CA LYS A 151 -31.42 6.93 5.00
C LYS A 151 -30.63 7.87 5.90
N ALA A 152 -29.74 7.32 6.75
CA ALA A 152 -28.93 8.15 7.64
C ALA A 152 -27.91 9.03 6.91
N GLY A 153 -27.52 8.66 5.67
CA GLY A 153 -26.53 9.33 4.85
C GLY A 153 -25.10 8.85 5.13
N CYS A 154 -24.35 8.66 4.04
CA CYS A 154 -22.95 8.15 4.11
C CYS A 154 -22.03 9.08 4.93
N VAL A 155 -22.24 10.39 4.83
CA VAL A 155 -21.51 11.40 5.61
C VAL A 155 -21.67 11.15 7.11
N ALA A 156 -22.91 10.97 7.58
CA ALA A 156 -23.18 10.74 9.00
C ALA A 156 -22.58 9.42 9.49
N ILE A 157 -22.66 8.35 8.68
CA ILE A 157 -22.10 7.05 9.04
C ILE A 157 -20.57 7.10 9.12
N ALA A 158 -19.90 7.68 8.12
CA ALA A 158 -18.44 7.80 8.12
C ALA A 158 -17.95 8.61 9.33
N MET A 159 -18.60 9.76 9.62
CA MET A 159 -18.30 10.56 10.79
C MET A 159 -18.53 9.80 12.10
N ALA A 160 -19.69 9.15 12.25
CA ALA A 160 -20.06 8.42 13.46
C ALA A 160 -19.07 7.30 13.80
N GLN A 161 -18.64 6.51 12.81
CA GLN A 161 -17.68 5.43 12.97
C GLN A 161 -16.30 5.96 13.43
N ILE A 162 -15.83 7.06 12.84
CA ILE A 162 -14.57 7.70 13.25
C ILE A 162 -14.68 8.30 14.65
N MET A 163 -15.82 8.92 14.98
CA MET A 163 -16.08 9.46 16.32
C MET A 163 -16.14 8.34 17.37
N LYS A 164 -16.70 7.16 17.02
CA LYS A 164 -16.69 5.98 17.88
C LYS A 164 -15.27 5.48 18.15
N PHE A 165 -14.42 5.46 17.15
CA PHE A 165 -13.01 5.10 17.34
C PHE A 165 -12.30 6.01 18.36
N HIS A 166 -12.53 7.31 18.28
CA HIS A 166 -11.94 8.28 19.21
C HIS A 166 -12.64 8.33 20.56
N GLU A 167 -13.87 7.81 20.67
CA GLU A 167 -14.77 8.00 21.81
C GLU A 167 -14.85 9.47 22.23
N HIS A 168 -15.02 10.34 21.23
CA HIS A 168 -15.03 11.79 21.40
C HIS A 168 -16.17 12.44 20.59
N PRO A 169 -16.85 13.49 21.14
CA PRO A 169 -16.66 14.10 22.46
C PRO A 169 -17.19 13.22 23.60
N LYS A 170 -16.74 13.48 24.82
CA LYS A 170 -17.13 12.69 26.01
C LYS A 170 -18.58 12.87 26.47
N THR A 171 -19.37 13.65 25.71
CA THR A 171 -20.81 13.86 25.96
C THR A 171 -21.67 12.68 25.55
N TYR A 172 -21.14 11.75 24.75
CA TYR A 172 -21.85 10.53 24.33
C TYR A 172 -21.48 9.33 25.19
N ASN A 173 -22.42 8.39 25.32
CA ASN A 173 -22.18 7.13 26.04
C ASN A 173 -21.60 6.06 25.08
N TRP A 174 -20.31 6.17 24.78
CA TRP A 174 -19.60 5.33 23.83
C TRP A 174 -19.65 3.84 24.18
N ASN A 175 -19.71 3.50 25.49
CA ASN A 175 -19.80 2.12 25.94
C ASN A 175 -21.12 1.44 25.55
N ASN A 176 -22.17 2.22 25.30
CA ASN A 176 -23.48 1.72 24.88
C ASN A 176 -23.69 1.76 23.36
N MET A 177 -22.62 1.85 22.59
CA MET A 177 -22.64 1.88 21.12
C MET A 177 -21.88 0.67 20.58
N PRO A 178 -22.52 -0.50 20.41
CA PRO A 178 -21.88 -1.71 19.92
C PRO A 178 -21.52 -1.60 18.44
N ASP A 179 -20.58 -2.41 18.00
CA ASP A 179 -19.98 -2.33 16.65
C ASP A 179 -20.93 -2.73 15.51
N GLU A 180 -21.84 -3.68 15.78
CA GLU A 180 -22.65 -4.29 14.71
C GLU A 180 -24.16 -3.99 14.84
N THR A 181 -24.60 -3.47 15.98
CA THR A 181 -26.01 -3.17 16.21
C THR A 181 -26.21 -1.73 16.66
N ALA A 182 -27.43 -1.20 16.54
CA ALA A 182 -27.74 0.15 16.96
C ALA A 182 -28.55 0.17 18.25
N THR A 183 -28.04 0.88 19.24
CA THR A 183 -28.77 1.27 20.45
C THR A 183 -29.39 2.66 20.25
N ASN A 184 -30.18 3.09 21.25
CA ASN A 184 -30.68 4.46 21.25
C ASN A 184 -29.56 5.51 21.21
N ASP A 185 -28.40 5.24 21.85
CA ASP A 185 -27.26 6.15 21.88
C ASP A 185 -26.57 6.21 20.51
N THR A 186 -26.41 5.05 19.81
CA THR A 186 -25.92 5.00 18.43
C THR A 186 -26.82 5.79 17.48
N GLN A 187 -28.12 5.58 17.56
CA GLN A 187 -29.12 6.27 16.75
C GLN A 187 -29.12 7.78 17.03
N GLN A 188 -28.94 8.19 18.29
CA GLN A 188 -28.86 9.62 18.66
C GLN A 188 -27.62 10.26 18.07
N LEU A 189 -26.45 9.62 18.20
CA LEU A 189 -25.21 10.13 17.60
C LEU A 189 -25.37 10.35 16.09
N ILE A 190 -25.91 9.37 15.38
CA ILE A 190 -26.10 9.46 13.92
C ILE A 190 -27.09 10.57 13.54
N TYR A 191 -28.16 10.74 14.31
CA TYR A 191 -29.12 11.81 14.11
C TYR A 191 -28.46 13.19 14.37
N ASP A 192 -27.75 13.35 15.47
CA ASP A 192 -27.08 14.61 15.83
C ASP A 192 -26.03 15.02 14.78
N ILE A 193 -25.32 14.04 14.21
CA ILE A 193 -24.41 14.30 13.09
C ILE A 193 -25.19 14.74 11.85
N GLY A 194 -26.30 14.06 11.53
CA GLY A 194 -27.15 14.44 10.40
C GLY A 194 -27.67 15.88 10.51
N ASP A 195 -28.11 16.29 11.69
CA ASP A 195 -28.50 17.67 11.97
C ASP A 195 -27.32 18.63 11.81
N ALA A 196 -26.19 18.29 12.40
CA ALA A 196 -24.96 19.10 12.37
C ALA A 196 -24.41 19.35 10.96
N VAL A 197 -24.61 18.40 10.05
CA VAL A 197 -24.15 18.52 8.66
C VAL A 197 -25.26 19.02 7.71
N ASP A 198 -26.39 19.45 8.25
CA ASP A 198 -27.54 19.90 7.49
C ASP A 198 -27.88 18.86 6.39
N MET A 199 -28.18 17.62 6.83
CA MET A 199 -28.43 16.49 5.94
C MET A 199 -29.70 16.68 5.13
N ASP A 200 -29.58 16.58 3.83
CA ASP A 200 -30.72 16.49 2.93
C ASP A 200 -31.26 15.06 2.96
N TYR A 201 -32.31 14.85 3.77
CA TYR A 201 -32.86 13.52 4.02
C TYR A 201 -33.81 13.05 2.92
N GLY A 202 -33.56 11.86 2.40
CA GLY A 202 -34.39 11.20 1.41
C GLY A 202 -34.59 9.71 1.69
N THR A 203 -35.66 9.13 1.12
CA THR A 203 -35.98 7.70 1.29
C THR A 203 -34.96 6.79 0.61
N ASP A 204 -34.51 7.18 -0.56
CA ASP A 204 -33.58 6.38 -1.36
C ASP A 204 -32.13 6.77 -1.10
N MET A 205 -31.86 8.05 -0.86
CA MET A 205 -30.54 8.59 -0.61
C MET A 205 -30.65 9.84 0.28
N SER A 206 -29.71 9.99 1.21
CA SER A 206 -29.52 11.21 2.00
C SER A 206 -28.10 11.71 1.81
N GLY A 207 -27.93 13.02 1.65
CA GLY A 207 -26.68 13.63 1.27
C GLY A 207 -26.30 14.86 2.06
N SER A 208 -25.02 15.08 2.18
CA SER A 208 -24.39 16.32 2.65
C SER A 208 -23.02 16.46 1.99
N ASN A 209 -22.27 17.48 2.32
CA ASN A 209 -20.96 17.72 1.74
C ASN A 209 -19.83 17.78 2.78
N ILE A 210 -18.59 17.68 2.29
CA ILE A 210 -17.40 17.61 3.14
C ILE A 210 -17.15 18.92 3.92
N ASP A 211 -17.56 20.08 3.41
CA ASP A 211 -17.39 21.35 4.11
C ASP A 211 -18.31 21.43 5.33
N LYS A 212 -19.55 20.94 5.18
CA LYS A 212 -20.49 20.82 6.31
C LYS A 212 -19.98 19.79 7.32
N ALA A 213 -19.42 18.66 6.90
CA ALA A 213 -18.79 17.68 7.78
C ALA A 213 -17.62 18.29 8.55
N LYS A 214 -16.71 19.01 7.88
CA LYS A 214 -15.62 19.75 8.54
C LYS A 214 -16.13 20.72 9.58
N ASN A 215 -17.13 21.55 9.23
CA ASN A 215 -17.69 22.54 10.12
C ASN A 215 -18.36 21.90 11.35
N ALA A 216 -19.07 20.78 11.16
CA ALA A 216 -19.68 20.01 12.23
C ALA A 216 -18.60 19.47 13.20
N PHE A 217 -17.55 18.85 12.68
CA PHE A 217 -16.43 18.39 13.49
C PHE A 217 -15.82 19.51 14.35
N ILE A 218 -15.58 20.69 13.77
CA ILE A 218 -14.94 21.81 14.46
C ILE A 218 -15.85 22.43 15.50
N ASN A 219 -17.10 22.74 15.13
CA ASN A 219 -17.99 23.61 15.88
C ASN A 219 -18.87 22.85 16.88
N GLN A 220 -19.25 21.61 16.56
CA GLN A 220 -20.16 20.82 17.40
C GLN A 220 -19.46 19.67 18.12
N PHE A 221 -18.53 18.98 17.44
CA PHE A 221 -17.94 17.77 18.00
C PHE A 221 -16.52 17.95 18.56
N GLN A 222 -16.03 19.18 18.64
CA GLN A 222 -14.77 19.53 19.31
C GLN A 222 -13.53 18.82 18.70
N TYR A 223 -13.47 18.77 17.37
CA TYR A 223 -12.29 18.30 16.64
C TYR A 223 -11.53 19.46 15.98
N ASN A 224 -10.25 19.26 15.74
CA ASN A 224 -9.54 19.95 14.68
C ASN A 224 -9.81 19.20 13.38
N ALA A 225 -10.06 19.93 12.28
CA ALA A 225 -10.41 19.29 11.01
C ALA A 225 -9.87 20.11 9.82
N VAL A 226 -9.22 19.42 8.88
CA VAL A 226 -8.63 20.02 7.67
C VAL A 226 -8.98 19.21 6.44
N ILE A 227 -9.59 19.85 5.44
CA ILE A 227 -9.85 19.24 4.13
C ILE A 227 -8.60 19.40 3.26
N LYS A 228 -8.21 18.31 2.57
CA LYS A 228 -7.21 18.32 1.52
C LYS A 228 -7.66 17.46 0.34
N ASP A 229 -7.10 17.70 -0.82
CA ASP A 229 -7.21 16.77 -1.94
C ASP A 229 -6.54 15.44 -1.56
N PHE A 230 -7.02 14.34 -2.13
CA PHE A 230 -6.47 13.03 -1.84
C PHE A 230 -4.97 12.98 -2.13
N ASN A 231 -4.20 12.60 -1.12
CA ASN A 231 -2.78 12.32 -1.24
C ASN A 231 -2.46 11.04 -0.47
N TYR A 232 -1.99 10.02 -1.20
CA TYR A 232 -1.74 8.70 -0.60
C TYR A 232 -0.63 8.72 0.46
N LYS A 233 0.39 9.59 0.32
CA LYS A 233 1.48 9.70 1.30
C LYS A 233 0.97 10.32 2.61
N GLU A 234 0.18 11.38 2.53
CA GLU A 234 -0.43 12.00 3.71
C GLU A 234 -1.42 11.05 4.39
N THR A 235 -2.21 10.31 3.60
CA THR A 235 -3.12 9.29 4.13
C THR A 235 -2.36 8.19 4.85
N ALA A 236 -1.30 7.65 4.24
CA ALA A 236 -0.46 6.63 4.85
C ALA A 236 0.19 7.13 6.14
N ASN A 237 0.68 8.37 6.17
CA ASN A 237 1.27 8.96 7.38
C ASN A 237 0.24 9.10 8.51
N GLU A 238 -0.99 9.53 8.19
CA GLU A 238 -2.05 9.65 9.19
C GLU A 238 -2.38 8.32 9.85
N LEU A 239 -2.43 7.26 9.05
CA LEU A 239 -2.70 5.91 9.52
C LEU A 239 -1.47 5.28 10.21
N LEU A 240 -0.34 5.20 9.53
CA LEU A 240 0.84 4.45 9.99
C LEU A 240 1.58 5.13 11.15
N ILE A 241 1.60 6.46 11.20
CA ILE A 241 2.36 7.22 12.20
C ILE A 241 1.44 7.71 13.32
N HIS A 242 0.28 8.26 12.96
CA HIS A 242 -0.62 8.86 13.93
C HIS A 242 -1.71 7.90 14.43
N ASN A 243 -1.86 6.73 13.81
CA ASN A 243 -2.85 5.71 14.16
C ASN A 243 -4.28 6.30 14.21
N ARG A 244 -4.63 7.11 13.20
CA ARG A 244 -5.92 7.79 13.11
C ARG A 244 -6.62 7.48 11.79
N PRO A 245 -7.90 7.11 11.81
CA PRO A 245 -8.69 6.92 10.60
C PRO A 245 -8.94 8.24 9.88
N VAL A 246 -9.03 8.18 8.55
CA VAL A 246 -9.25 9.33 7.68
C VAL A 246 -10.65 9.28 7.09
N TYR A 247 -11.41 10.36 7.20
CA TYR A 247 -12.64 10.50 6.44
C TYR A 247 -12.31 10.79 4.98
N MET A 248 -12.84 10.00 4.08
CA MET A 248 -12.68 10.15 2.64
C MET A 248 -14.00 10.40 1.93
N ARG A 249 -13.92 11.11 0.81
CA ARG A 249 -15.02 11.21 -0.15
C ARG A 249 -14.52 11.11 -1.59
N GLY A 250 -15.41 10.68 -2.47
CA GLY A 250 -15.24 10.71 -3.92
C GLY A 250 -16.59 10.65 -4.63
N SER A 251 -16.60 10.81 -5.95
CA SER A 251 -17.79 10.67 -6.79
C SER A 251 -17.54 9.69 -7.93
N ASP A 252 -18.58 8.95 -8.31
CA ASP A 252 -18.52 7.97 -9.40
C ASP A 252 -18.54 8.65 -10.77
N LYS A 253 -19.33 9.73 -10.91
CA LYS A 253 -19.50 10.42 -12.17
C LYS A 253 -19.29 11.91 -12.00
N GLN A 254 -18.63 12.49 -12.99
CA GLN A 254 -18.52 13.93 -13.13
C GLN A 254 -19.17 14.34 -14.45
N PHE A 255 -20.18 15.22 -14.41
CA PHE A 255 -20.80 15.81 -15.58
C PHE A 255 -20.63 17.34 -15.53
N LEU A 256 -19.86 17.89 -16.47
CA LEU A 256 -19.49 19.30 -16.52
C LEU A 256 -18.81 19.77 -15.21
N PHE A 257 -19.57 20.35 -14.29
CA PHE A 257 -19.07 20.87 -13.01
C PHE A 257 -19.82 20.29 -11.80
N TRP A 258 -20.64 19.24 -12.00
CA TRP A 258 -21.46 18.65 -10.97
C TRP A 258 -21.01 17.22 -10.69
N ASP A 259 -20.77 16.92 -9.42
CA ASP A 259 -20.52 15.57 -8.95
C ASP A 259 -21.84 14.83 -8.74
N TRP A 260 -22.00 13.68 -9.39
CA TRP A 260 -23.14 12.80 -9.22
C TRP A 260 -22.67 11.52 -8.51
N ASP A 261 -23.56 10.95 -7.71
CA ASP A 261 -23.33 9.70 -6.99
C ASP A 261 -22.04 9.74 -6.12
N GLY A 262 -21.95 10.79 -5.29
CA GLY A 262 -20.86 10.92 -4.31
C GLY A 262 -21.05 9.97 -3.14
N HIS A 263 -19.93 9.46 -2.61
CA HIS A 263 -19.91 8.66 -1.40
C HIS A 263 -18.86 9.16 -0.40
N ALA A 264 -19.15 8.95 0.87
CA ALA A 264 -18.23 9.23 1.97
C ALA A 264 -18.02 7.95 2.78
N TRP A 265 -16.75 7.67 3.13
CA TRP A 265 -16.37 6.48 3.86
C TRP A 265 -15.20 6.76 4.80
N ALA A 266 -14.84 5.79 5.63
CA ALA A 266 -13.65 5.85 6.46
C ALA A 266 -12.52 4.99 5.87
N CYS A 267 -11.32 5.56 5.79
CA CYS A 267 -10.09 4.82 5.56
C CYS A 267 -9.44 4.58 6.93
N ASP A 268 -9.34 3.33 7.33
CA ASP A 268 -9.03 2.95 8.70
C ASP A 268 -7.88 1.95 8.82
N GLY A 269 -7.12 1.78 7.75
CA GLY A 269 -5.91 0.97 7.78
C GLY A 269 -4.99 1.27 6.61
N ALA A 270 -3.71 1.06 6.81
CA ALA A 270 -2.68 1.14 5.78
C ALA A 270 -1.73 -0.06 5.89
N ASN A 271 -1.38 -0.63 4.75
CA ASN A 271 -0.36 -1.66 4.64
C ASN A 271 0.60 -1.25 3.54
N SER A 272 1.83 -0.95 3.92
CA SER A 272 2.91 -0.56 3.02
C SER A 272 4.00 -1.63 3.02
N ILE A 273 4.43 -1.99 1.83
CA ILE A 273 5.59 -2.85 1.62
C ILE A 273 6.59 -2.02 0.82
N ASP A 274 7.65 -1.62 1.48
CA ASP A 274 8.73 -0.88 0.87
C ASP A 274 9.82 -1.85 0.45
N TYR A 275 10.11 -1.89 -0.85
CA TYR A 275 11.22 -2.64 -1.41
C TYR A 275 12.34 -1.67 -1.71
N GLU A 276 13.49 -1.92 -1.11
CA GLU A 276 14.71 -1.19 -1.41
C GLU A 276 15.66 -2.15 -2.11
N THR A 277 15.97 -1.88 -3.36
CA THR A 277 16.97 -2.65 -4.11
C THR A 277 18.27 -1.88 -4.11
N PHE A 278 19.26 -2.44 -3.46
CA PHE A 278 20.62 -1.92 -3.48
C PHE A 278 21.43 -2.71 -4.49
N TYR A 279 22.15 -2.04 -5.35
CA TYR A 279 23.04 -2.70 -6.28
C TYR A 279 24.31 -1.88 -6.53
N PHE A 280 25.36 -2.58 -6.84
CA PHE A 280 26.62 -2.00 -7.29
C PHE A 280 27.20 -2.85 -8.41
N ILE A 281 28.16 -2.29 -9.13
CA ILE A 281 28.94 -2.98 -10.12
C ILE A 281 30.41 -3.01 -9.73
N GLU A 282 31.02 -4.17 -9.84
CA GLU A 282 32.45 -4.33 -9.77
C GLU A 282 32.95 -4.86 -11.11
N TYR A 283 33.98 -4.27 -11.65
CA TYR A 283 34.54 -4.62 -12.94
C TYR A 283 36.03 -4.91 -12.87
N ARG A 284 36.50 -5.76 -13.78
CA ARG A 284 37.92 -6.10 -13.90
C ARG A 284 38.60 -5.11 -14.84
N ASP A 285 39.61 -4.41 -14.35
CA ASP A 285 40.39 -3.45 -15.13
C ASP A 285 41.59 -4.17 -15.81
N GLY A 286 41.32 -4.84 -16.92
CA GLY A 286 42.31 -5.29 -17.92
C GLY A 286 43.40 -6.29 -17.52
N GLY A 287 43.62 -6.58 -16.27
CA GLY A 287 44.65 -7.48 -15.78
C GLY A 287 44.10 -8.64 -14.94
N PRO A 288 44.80 -9.79 -14.82
CA PRO A 288 44.38 -10.87 -13.95
C PRO A 288 44.41 -10.42 -12.47
N GLY A 289 43.24 -10.49 -11.84
CA GLY A 289 43.10 -10.29 -10.39
C GLY A 289 42.77 -8.89 -9.89
N TYR A 290 42.53 -7.92 -10.77
CA TYR A 290 42.11 -6.57 -10.39
C TYR A 290 40.63 -6.35 -10.64
N TYR A 291 39.89 -6.03 -9.56
CA TYR A 291 38.52 -5.58 -9.61
C TYR A 291 38.42 -4.15 -9.09
N ARG A 292 37.57 -3.35 -9.69
CA ARG A 292 37.27 -1.98 -9.27
C ARG A 292 35.75 -1.79 -9.11
N TYR A 293 35.37 -0.89 -8.23
CA TYR A 293 33.97 -0.47 -8.08
C TYR A 293 33.71 0.72 -8.99
N SER A 294 32.52 0.77 -9.55
CA SER A 294 32.09 1.90 -10.40
C SER A 294 31.68 3.13 -9.62
N SER A 295 31.28 2.94 -8.36
CA SER A 295 30.87 3.98 -7.43
C SER A 295 31.42 3.69 -6.05
N SER A 296 31.14 4.42 -5.03
CA SER A 296 31.71 4.35 -3.68
C SER A 296 32.19 2.96 -3.23
N ASP A 297 33.08 2.87 -2.28
CA ASP A 297 33.65 1.64 -1.68
C ASP A 297 32.62 0.70 -1.02
N LYS A 298 31.33 1.06 -1.06
CA LYS A 298 30.20 0.30 -0.50
C LYS A 298 29.00 0.38 -1.43
N PRO A 299 28.25 -0.73 -1.57
CA PRO A 299 26.92 -0.68 -2.14
C PRO A 299 26.05 0.29 -1.34
N SER A 300 25.42 1.27 -1.99
CA SER A 300 24.59 2.25 -1.31
C SER A 300 23.35 2.64 -2.14
N CYS A 301 22.33 3.13 -1.47
CA CYS A 301 21.14 3.71 -2.07
C CYS A 301 21.34 5.13 -2.61
N ASP A 302 22.49 5.72 -2.43
CA ASP A 302 22.74 7.13 -2.75
C ASP A 302 22.91 7.39 -4.26
N GLU A 303 22.97 6.31 -5.05
CA GLU A 303 23.07 6.38 -6.51
C GLU A 303 21.68 6.48 -7.16
N PRO A 304 21.50 7.32 -8.20
CA PRO A 304 20.23 7.42 -8.92
C PRO A 304 19.78 6.06 -9.48
N GLY A 305 18.58 5.64 -9.12
CA GLY A 305 17.97 4.38 -9.56
C GLY A 305 18.20 3.17 -8.65
N THR A 306 18.88 3.35 -7.51
CA THR A 306 19.23 2.23 -6.62
C THR A 306 18.17 1.88 -5.57
N CYS A 307 17.13 2.69 -5.40
CA CYS A 307 16.15 2.50 -4.33
C CYS A 307 14.71 2.70 -4.77
N GLY A 308 13.85 1.85 -4.26
CA GLY A 308 12.47 2.18 -4.00
C GLY A 308 11.41 1.67 -4.97
N TYR A 309 10.80 0.57 -4.60
CA TYR A 309 9.44 0.26 -5.03
C TYR A 309 8.57 0.05 -3.79
N SER A 310 7.45 0.76 -3.72
CA SER A 310 6.52 0.66 -2.59
C SER A 310 5.18 0.12 -3.08
N MET A 311 4.70 -0.92 -2.43
CA MET A 311 3.30 -1.33 -2.52
C MET A 311 2.55 -0.72 -1.35
N LEU A 312 1.43 -0.07 -1.63
CA LEU A 312 0.57 0.56 -0.63
C LEU A 312 -0.87 0.14 -0.85
N SER A 313 -1.50 -0.33 0.20
CA SER A 313 -2.95 -0.57 0.24
C SER A 313 -3.57 0.10 1.46
N PHE A 314 -4.84 0.46 1.33
CA PHE A 314 -5.64 1.04 2.39
C PHE A 314 -6.81 0.12 2.73
N HIS A 315 -7.11 0.00 4.02
CA HIS A 315 -8.37 -0.60 4.45
C HIS A 315 -9.47 0.45 4.42
N MET A 316 -10.60 0.09 3.78
CA MET A 316 -11.76 0.96 3.60
C MET A 316 -12.96 0.38 4.33
N ASN A 317 -13.61 1.21 5.15
CA ASN A 317 -14.91 0.93 5.74
C ASN A 317 -15.95 1.81 5.04
N TRP A 318 -16.71 1.20 4.13
CA TRP A 318 -17.64 1.90 3.24
C TRP A 318 -18.94 2.34 3.92
N GLY A 319 -19.22 1.89 5.14
CA GLY A 319 -20.46 2.21 5.83
C GLY A 319 -21.70 1.55 5.20
N TRP A 320 -21.52 0.38 4.58
CA TRP A 320 -22.59 -0.39 3.95
C TRP A 320 -23.05 -1.55 4.83
N VAL A 321 -24.23 -2.09 4.52
CA VAL A 321 -24.90 -3.11 5.34
C VAL A 321 -23.96 -4.27 5.65
N ASN A 322 -23.87 -4.62 6.93
CA ASN A 322 -23.03 -5.71 7.45
C ASN A 322 -21.53 -5.57 7.11
N GLY A 323 -21.04 -4.35 6.86
CA GLY A 323 -19.66 -4.14 6.45
C GLY A 323 -19.35 -4.67 5.05
N SER A 324 -20.39 -4.76 4.18
CA SER A 324 -20.21 -5.23 2.80
C SER A 324 -19.12 -4.41 2.11
N TYR A 325 -18.22 -5.12 1.43
CA TYR A 325 -17.07 -4.57 0.72
C TYR A 325 -16.01 -3.90 1.60
N ASN A 326 -16.14 -3.88 2.94
CA ASN A 326 -15.03 -3.45 3.78
C ASN A 326 -13.84 -4.37 3.52
N GLY A 327 -12.65 -3.78 3.41
CA GLY A 327 -11.46 -4.56 3.09
C GLY A 327 -10.28 -3.72 2.61
N TRP A 328 -9.24 -4.42 2.18
CA TRP A 328 -8.01 -3.83 1.68
C TRP A 328 -8.09 -3.56 0.18
N TYR A 329 -7.76 -2.33 -0.22
CA TYR A 329 -7.76 -1.85 -1.60
C TYR A 329 -6.39 -1.28 -1.94
N GLY A 330 -5.93 -1.43 -3.18
CA GLY A 330 -4.76 -0.70 -3.66
C GLY A 330 -4.93 0.81 -3.43
N PHE A 331 -3.87 1.52 -3.12
CA PHE A 331 -3.93 2.93 -2.65
C PHE A 331 -4.77 3.86 -3.54
N ASN A 332 -4.89 3.56 -4.80
CA ASN A 332 -5.69 4.35 -5.75
C ASN A 332 -6.96 3.63 -6.22
N ASN A 333 -7.27 2.46 -5.67
CA ASN A 333 -8.46 1.71 -6.05
C ASN A 333 -9.64 2.08 -5.15
N VAL A 334 -10.64 2.72 -5.73
CA VAL A 334 -11.92 3.09 -5.10
C VAL A 334 -13.10 2.55 -5.91
N ASN A 335 -12.86 1.45 -6.66
CA ASN A 335 -13.88 0.76 -7.44
C ASN A 335 -14.54 -0.31 -6.56
N VAL A 336 -15.79 -0.10 -6.21
CA VAL A 336 -16.51 -0.93 -5.25
C VAL A 336 -18.02 -0.95 -5.57
N GLY A 337 -18.64 -2.13 -5.46
CA GLY A 337 -20.09 -2.27 -5.60
C GLY A 337 -20.67 -1.83 -6.96
N GLY A 338 -19.83 -1.76 -8.00
CA GLY A 338 -20.24 -1.29 -9.32
C GLY A 338 -20.04 0.20 -9.57
N SER A 339 -19.57 0.96 -8.57
CA SER A 339 -19.24 2.38 -8.65
C SER A 339 -17.73 2.60 -8.53
N ASN A 340 -17.22 3.67 -9.15
CA ASN A 340 -15.81 4.05 -9.09
C ASN A 340 -15.67 5.50 -8.59
N TYR A 341 -15.37 5.68 -7.30
CA TYR A 341 -15.34 6.97 -6.63
C TYR A 341 -14.01 7.75 -6.85
N GLU A 342 -13.47 7.72 -8.06
CA GLU A 342 -12.17 8.33 -8.39
C GLU A 342 -12.21 9.84 -8.61
N HIS A 343 -13.40 10.41 -8.87
CA HIS A 343 -13.53 11.83 -9.16
C HIS A 343 -13.63 12.66 -7.87
N ASN A 344 -13.05 13.85 -7.91
CA ASN A 344 -13.09 14.86 -6.84
C ASN A 344 -12.82 14.26 -5.45
N ARG A 345 -11.80 13.41 -5.37
CA ARG A 345 -11.40 12.75 -4.13
C ARG A 345 -10.81 13.75 -3.15
N LYS A 346 -11.37 13.78 -1.95
CA LYS A 346 -10.90 14.61 -0.85
C LYS A 346 -10.84 13.82 0.44
N ASN A 347 -9.89 14.20 1.27
CA ASN A 347 -9.75 13.69 2.62
C ASN A 347 -10.08 14.78 3.63
N LEU A 348 -10.68 14.39 4.73
CA LEU A 348 -10.83 15.21 5.92
C LEU A 348 -10.00 14.55 7.02
N TYR A 349 -8.93 15.22 7.39
CA TYR A 349 -8.04 14.84 8.49
C TYR A 349 -8.56 15.45 9.78
N ILE A 350 -8.78 14.63 10.78
CA ILE A 350 -9.44 15.02 12.03
C ILE A 350 -8.67 14.50 13.24
N ASN A 351 -8.69 15.32 14.30
CA ASN A 351 -8.04 15.03 15.56
C ASN A 351 -8.86 15.64 16.71
N PRO A 352 -9.23 14.89 17.75
CA PRO A 352 -9.88 15.45 18.95
C PRO A 352 -9.13 16.65 19.52
N LYS A 353 -9.86 17.67 20.01
CA LYS A 353 -9.26 18.83 20.70
C LYS A 353 -8.89 18.49 22.12
#